data_850ffe7c7e2a956b6d9eed42e26a38cc
#
_entry.id   850ffe7c7e2a956b6d9eed42e26a38cc
#
_cell.length_a   1.000
_cell.length_b   1.000
_cell.length_c   1.000
_cell.angle_alpha   90.00
_cell.angle_beta   90.00
_cell.angle_gamma   90.00
#
_symmetry.space_group_name_H-M   'P 1'
#
loop_
_entity.id
_entity.type
_entity.pdbx_description
1 polymer ?
#
loop_
_entity_poly.entity_id
_entity_poly.type
_entity_poly.pdbx_seq_one_letter_code
_entity_poly.pdbx_strand_id
1 'polypeptide(L)' 'HPMVDVHHIQWLFVETENGGQLRYLTPGQAPKAVFELGGEKPVAVYAYCNLHGLWMTKL' A
#
# COMPACT_ATOMS: atom_id res chain seq x y z
N HIS A 1 1.56 9.66 -7.70
CA HIS A 1 2.79 9.66 -6.90
C HIS A 1 3.98 9.24 -7.78
N PRO A 2 5.17 9.85 -7.61
CA PRO A 2 6.36 9.42 -8.31
C PRO A 2 6.73 7.97 -8.00
N MET A 3 7.25 7.26 -8.99
CA MET A 3 7.69 5.86 -8.85
C MET A 3 9.06 5.72 -9.51
N VAL A 4 10.04 6.50 -9.03
CA VAL A 4 11.42 6.47 -9.49
C VAL A 4 12.34 5.99 -8.36
N ASP A 5 13.56 5.57 -8.68
CA ASP A 5 14.47 4.96 -7.70
C ASP A 5 14.64 5.76 -6.42
N VAL A 6 14.79 7.08 -6.53
CA VAL A 6 15.04 7.94 -5.38
C VAL A 6 13.78 8.41 -4.67
N HIS A 7 12.61 8.21 -5.28
CA HIS A 7 11.34 8.66 -4.71
C HIS A 7 10.21 7.76 -5.21
N HIS A 8 9.73 6.84 -4.36
CA HIS A 8 8.66 5.92 -4.74
C HIS A 8 7.95 5.36 -3.51
N ILE A 9 6.73 4.87 -3.75
CA ILE A 9 6.01 4.10 -2.74
C ILE A 9 6.61 2.70 -2.72
N GLN A 10 7.11 2.27 -1.58
CA GLN A 10 7.79 0.99 -1.43
C GLN A 10 6.82 -0.16 -1.22
N TRP A 11 5.68 0.10 -0.56
CA TRP A 11 4.68 -0.94 -0.34
C TRP A 11 3.33 -0.33 0.01
N LEU A 12 2.30 -1.15 -0.19
CA LEU A 12 0.94 -0.88 0.22
C LEU A 12 0.46 -2.02 1.13
N PHE A 13 -0.29 -1.67 2.16
CA PHE A 13 -0.84 -2.63 3.09
C PHE A 13 -2.32 -2.35 3.29
N VAL A 14 -3.17 -3.37 3.14
CA VAL A 14 -4.57 -3.26 3.50
C VAL A 14 -4.80 -3.99 4.81
N GLU A 15 -5.35 -3.28 5.78
CA GLU A 15 -5.76 -3.86 7.06
C GLU A 15 -7.22 -4.28 6.96
N THR A 16 -7.52 -5.50 7.38
CA THR A 16 -8.88 -6.04 7.45
C THR A 16 -9.23 -6.33 8.91
N GLU A 17 -10.49 -6.71 9.17
CA GLU A 17 -10.93 -7.02 10.52
C GLU A 17 -10.16 -8.20 11.15
N ASN A 18 -9.64 -9.11 10.34
CA ASN A 18 -8.97 -10.31 10.83
C ASN A 18 -7.49 -10.39 10.46
N GLY A 19 -6.91 -9.32 9.93
CA GLY A 19 -5.51 -9.33 9.53
C GLY A 19 -5.21 -8.29 8.48
N GLY A 20 -4.42 -8.66 7.49
CA GLY A 20 -4.06 -7.73 6.43
C GLY A 20 -3.23 -8.38 5.33
N GLN A 21 -2.97 -7.61 4.28
CA GLN A 21 -2.16 -8.06 3.15
C GLN A 21 -1.18 -6.96 2.76
N LEU A 22 0.03 -7.36 2.43
CA LEU A 22 1.12 -6.47 2.04
C LEU A 22 1.52 -6.72 0.59
N ARG A 23 1.74 -5.63 -0.16
CA ARG A 23 2.29 -5.71 -1.52
C ARG A 23 3.47 -4.75 -1.62
N TYR A 24 4.62 -5.28 -2.00
CA TYR A 24 5.77 -4.45 -2.31
C TYR A 24 5.65 -3.92 -3.74
N LEU A 25 6.08 -2.68 -3.92
CA LEU A 25 6.12 -2.03 -5.22
C LEU A 25 7.58 -1.73 -5.59
N THR A 26 7.85 -1.65 -6.89
CA THR A 26 9.18 -1.33 -7.40
C THR A 26 9.13 -0.04 -8.21
N PRO A 27 10.23 0.73 -8.26
CA PRO A 27 10.32 1.90 -9.14
C PRO A 27 9.99 1.54 -10.58
N GLY A 28 9.28 2.41 -11.27
CA GLY A 28 8.84 2.20 -12.64
C GLY A 28 7.50 1.48 -12.77
N GLN A 29 7.02 0.89 -11.69
CA GLN A 29 5.72 0.23 -11.62
C GLN A 29 4.63 1.27 -11.35
N ALA A 30 3.39 1.01 -11.77
CA ALA A 30 2.27 1.88 -11.42
C ALA A 30 2.07 1.89 -9.90
N PRO A 31 1.76 3.05 -9.27
CA PRO A 31 1.61 3.15 -7.82
C PRO A 31 0.25 2.64 -7.35
N LYS A 32 -0.04 1.38 -7.63
CA LYS A 32 -1.30 0.75 -7.24
C LYS A 32 -1.13 -0.76 -7.11
N ALA A 33 -2.03 -1.36 -6.34
CA ALA A 33 -2.10 -2.80 -6.18
C ALA A 33 -3.56 -3.23 -6.04
N VAL A 34 -3.83 -4.48 -6.39
CA VAL A 34 -5.15 -5.10 -6.21
C VAL A 34 -5.03 -6.12 -5.10
N PHE A 35 -5.97 -6.08 -4.14
CA PHE A 35 -6.02 -7.02 -3.03
C PHE A 35 -7.31 -7.84 -3.11
N GLU A 36 -7.17 -9.15 -3.03
CA GLU A 36 -8.32 -10.04 -2.94
C GLU A 36 -8.54 -10.38 -1.47
N LEU A 37 -9.64 -9.93 -0.89
CA LEU A 37 -9.88 -10.00 0.53
C LEU A 37 -10.67 -11.22 0.98
N GLY A 38 -11.23 -12.00 0.04
CA GLY A 38 -11.95 -13.22 0.39
C GLY A 38 -13.15 -13.01 1.29
N GLY A 39 -13.83 -11.89 1.13
CA GLY A 39 -14.99 -11.56 1.96
C GLY A 39 -14.65 -10.80 3.24
N GLU A 40 -13.38 -10.63 3.57
CA GLU A 40 -12.99 -9.81 4.73
C GLU A 40 -13.25 -8.34 4.46
N LYS A 41 -13.66 -7.63 5.51
CA LYS A 41 -13.97 -6.21 5.41
C LYS A 41 -12.69 -5.38 5.58
N PRO A 42 -12.33 -4.52 4.62
CA PRO A 42 -11.17 -3.64 4.78
C PRO A 42 -11.47 -2.54 5.79
N VAL A 43 -10.49 -2.20 6.59
CA VAL A 43 -10.58 -1.21 7.67
C VAL A 43 -9.74 0.02 7.35
N ALA A 44 -8.54 -0.17 6.83
CA ALA A 44 -7.62 0.92 6.52
C ALA A 44 -6.63 0.49 5.45
N VAL A 45 -6.07 1.47 4.76
CA VAL A 45 -5.00 1.25 3.78
C VAL A 45 -3.80 2.10 4.19
N TYR A 46 -2.62 1.50 4.12
CA TYR A 46 -1.36 2.16 4.45
C TYR A 46 -0.46 2.17 3.23
N ALA A 47 0.31 3.22 3.09
CA ALA A 47 1.32 3.35 2.06
C ALA A 47 2.61 3.86 2.67
N TYR A 48 3.75 3.32 2.27
CA TYR A 48 5.05 3.80 2.74
C TYR A 48 5.85 4.34 1.57
N CYS A 49 6.16 5.64 1.64
CA CYS A 49 7.02 6.31 0.67
C CYS A 49 8.41 6.47 1.28
N ASN A 50 9.46 6.19 0.49
CA ASN A 50 10.83 6.28 1.00
C ASN A 50 11.24 7.69 1.44
N LEU A 51 10.59 8.73 0.93
CA LEU A 51 10.88 10.12 1.33
C LEU A 51 9.85 10.71 2.28
N HIS A 52 8.57 10.34 2.12
CA HIS A 52 7.46 10.95 2.87
C HIS A 52 7.00 10.13 4.07
N GLY A 53 7.52 8.91 4.23
CA GLY A 53 7.17 8.05 5.35
C GLY A 53 5.85 7.33 5.19
N LEU A 54 5.25 6.99 6.32
CA LEU A 54 4.04 6.17 6.38
C LEU A 54 2.78 7.04 6.32
N TRP A 55 1.85 6.64 5.46
CA TRP A 55 0.55 7.30 5.30
C TRP A 55 -0.56 6.27 5.48
N MET A 56 -1.68 6.70 6.03
CA MET A 56 -2.81 5.81 6.30
C MET A 56 -4.13 6.50 5.95
N THR A 57 -5.05 5.74 5.37
CA THR A 57 -6.42 6.17 5.10
C THR A 57 -7.37 5.15 5.71
N LYS A 58 -8.26 5.61 6.56
CA LYS A 58 -9.34 4.76 7.09
C LYS A 58 -10.45 4.64 6.05
N LEU A 59 -11.02 3.48 5.96
CA LEU A 59 -12.12 3.17 5.05
C LEU A 59 -13.46 3.17 5.78
#